data_6795eed57b662008251d2cc722339b2d
#
_entry.id   6795eed57b662008251d2cc722339b2d
#
_cell.length_a   1.000
_cell.length_b   1.000
_cell.length_c   1.000
_cell.angle_alpha   90.00
_cell.angle_beta   90.00
_cell.angle_gamma   90.00
#
_symmetry.space_group_name_H-M   'P 1'
#
loop_
_entity.id
_entity.type
_entity.pdbx_description
1 polymer ?
#
loop_
_entity_poly.entity_id
_entity_poly.type
_entity_poly.pdbx_seq_one_letter_code
_entity_poly.pdbx_strand_id
1 'polypeptide(L)'
;WHTADNTEIAVFSAMAHDVMRSVKHENFLLMESTPSMTNWTPVSMLKRPGMHLLSSMQAMAHGSNSVQYFQFRKSRGSCEKFHGAVVDHVGNSGPYDFAKTENTRVFRDVQQVGAVLREMNARGDVYGTAVKPQVAIVYDVENRWALDAAAGPRNKDKDEKYVETLLSHYRPFWDAGVQVDIVDMDGDISGYKLVIAPMLYMYRAGFEQKMRAFV
;
A
#
# COMPACT_ATOMS: atom_id res chain seq x y z
N TRP A 1 -0.33 -6.03 6.91
CA TRP A 1 -1.26 -6.05 8.04
C TRP A 1 -1.25 -7.39 8.79
N HIS A 2 -0.08 -7.84 9.22
CA HIS A 2 0.10 -9.15 9.85
C HIS A 2 0.82 -9.08 11.21
N THR A 3 1.31 -7.92 11.62
CA THR A 3 2.08 -7.75 12.85
C THR A 3 1.24 -7.14 13.99
N ALA A 4 1.81 -7.11 15.19
CA ALA A 4 1.17 -6.48 16.35
C ALA A 4 0.97 -4.97 16.14
N ASP A 5 1.88 -4.31 15.44
CA ASP A 5 1.77 -2.89 15.09
C ASP A 5 1.16 -2.73 13.68
N ASN A 6 -0.16 -2.88 13.62
CA ASN A 6 -0.86 -2.71 12.34
C ASN A 6 -0.93 -1.26 11.88
N THR A 7 -0.78 -0.29 12.76
CA THR A 7 -0.85 1.13 12.40
C THR A 7 0.36 1.53 11.56
N GLU A 8 1.57 1.16 11.95
CA GLU A 8 2.78 1.46 11.17
C GLU A 8 2.71 0.83 9.77
N ILE A 9 2.26 -0.42 9.70
CA ILE A 9 2.08 -1.09 8.40
C ILE A 9 0.96 -0.44 7.59
N ALA A 10 -0.11 0.03 8.22
CA ALA A 10 -1.18 0.73 7.54
C ALA A 10 -0.69 2.04 6.92
N VAL A 11 0.07 2.84 7.67
CA VAL A 11 0.65 4.10 7.19
C VAL A 11 1.62 3.86 6.03
N PHE A 12 2.52 2.88 6.18
CA PHE A 12 3.44 2.51 5.11
C PHE A 12 2.71 2.06 3.83
N SER A 13 1.70 1.20 3.98
CA SER A 13 0.89 0.73 2.86
C SER A 13 0.11 1.87 2.20
N ALA A 14 -0.43 2.80 3.00
CA ALA A 14 -1.11 3.98 2.49
C ALA A 14 -0.17 4.86 1.66
N MET A 15 1.03 5.15 2.18
CA MET A 15 2.04 5.90 1.43
C MET A 15 2.41 5.20 0.11
N ALA A 16 2.59 3.87 0.12
CA ALA A 16 2.88 3.11 -1.09
C ALA A 16 1.75 3.21 -2.13
N HIS A 17 0.49 3.16 -1.69
CA HIS A 17 -0.66 3.35 -2.57
C HIS A 17 -0.72 4.78 -3.12
N ASP A 18 -0.43 5.79 -2.30
CA ASP A 18 -0.37 7.18 -2.75
C ASP A 18 0.77 7.41 -3.76
N VAL A 19 1.92 6.74 -3.61
CA VAL A 19 2.97 6.72 -4.65
C VAL A 19 2.41 6.22 -5.97
N MET A 20 1.72 5.07 -5.97
CA MET A 20 1.17 4.48 -7.20
C MET A 20 0.13 5.39 -7.86
N ARG A 21 -0.75 6.02 -7.09
CA ARG A 21 -1.70 7.00 -7.60
C ARG A 21 -0.99 8.22 -8.19
N SER A 22 0.02 8.73 -7.51
CA SER A 22 0.70 9.98 -7.87
C SER A 22 1.54 9.87 -9.14
N VAL A 23 2.03 8.67 -9.49
CA VAL A 23 2.88 8.45 -10.69
C VAL A 23 2.21 8.99 -11.98
N LYS A 24 0.89 8.85 -12.08
CA LYS A 24 0.11 9.32 -13.24
C LYS A 24 -1.04 10.24 -12.87
N HIS A 25 -1.21 10.55 -11.58
CA HIS A 25 -2.40 11.23 -11.04
C HIS A 25 -3.72 10.54 -11.43
N GLU A 26 -3.69 9.21 -11.48
CA GLU A 26 -4.81 8.36 -11.85
C GLU A 26 -5.00 7.23 -10.85
N ASN A 27 -6.19 6.64 -10.86
CA ASN A 27 -6.45 5.43 -10.10
C ASN A 27 -5.54 4.29 -10.57
N PHE A 28 -5.22 3.40 -9.67
CA PHE A 28 -4.39 2.23 -9.94
C PHE A 28 -5.14 0.92 -9.67
N LEU A 29 -4.57 -0.19 -10.06
CA LEU A 29 -5.05 -1.52 -9.71
C LEU A 29 -4.11 -2.13 -8.68
N LEU A 30 -4.64 -2.53 -7.52
CA LEU A 30 -3.89 -3.35 -6.56
C LEU A 30 -3.81 -4.77 -7.12
N MET A 31 -2.73 -5.04 -7.86
CA MET A 31 -2.56 -6.26 -8.65
C MET A 31 -2.28 -7.50 -7.78
N GLU A 32 -1.79 -7.29 -6.55
CA GLU A 32 -1.53 -8.38 -5.62
C GLU A 32 -1.89 -7.98 -4.20
N SER A 33 -2.68 -8.80 -3.56
CA SER A 33 -2.97 -8.76 -2.13
C SER A 33 -3.08 -10.19 -1.61
N THR A 34 -2.57 -10.43 -0.42
CA THR A 34 -2.78 -11.74 0.19
C THR A 34 -4.14 -11.80 0.89
N PRO A 35 -4.94 -12.84 0.63
CA PRO A 35 -6.23 -12.99 1.31
C PRO A 35 -6.07 -13.42 2.78
N SER A 36 -4.94 -14.01 3.17
CA SER A 36 -4.76 -14.52 4.52
C SER A 36 -3.34 -14.33 5.07
N MET A 37 -2.38 -15.17 4.67
CA MET A 37 -1.02 -15.18 5.16
C MET A 37 0.00 -15.21 4.03
N THR A 38 1.23 -14.79 4.32
CA THR A 38 2.37 -14.88 3.40
C THR A 38 3.36 -15.92 3.92
N ASN A 39 4.01 -16.64 3.00
CA ASN A 39 4.97 -17.69 3.34
C ASN A 39 6.42 -17.20 3.49
N TRP A 40 6.69 -15.95 3.11
CA TRP A 40 8.03 -15.34 3.15
C TRP A 40 8.29 -14.51 4.42
N THR A 41 7.34 -14.42 5.32
CA THR A 41 7.52 -13.80 6.63
C THR A 41 8.09 -14.82 7.64
N PRO A 42 8.90 -14.40 8.65
CA PRO A 42 9.43 -15.28 9.66
C PRO A 42 8.36 -16.09 10.40
N VAL A 43 7.18 -15.50 10.59
CA VAL A 43 6.01 -16.17 11.14
C VAL A 43 4.83 -15.92 10.20
N SER A 44 4.30 -17.00 9.64
CA SER A 44 3.14 -16.95 8.75
C SER A 44 1.86 -16.84 9.58
N MET A 45 1.33 -15.63 9.70
CA MET A 45 0.13 -15.35 10.50
C MET A 45 -1.07 -15.02 9.62
N LEU A 46 -2.23 -15.56 9.99
CA LEU A 46 -3.50 -15.16 9.39
C LEU A 46 -3.85 -13.71 9.75
N LYS A 47 -4.40 -12.98 8.81
CA LYS A 47 -5.04 -11.70 9.11
C LYS A 47 -6.11 -11.91 10.18
N ARG A 48 -6.16 -11.00 11.15
CA ARG A 48 -7.23 -11.00 12.16
C ARG A 48 -8.60 -10.75 11.51
N PRO A 49 -9.70 -11.20 12.12
CA PRO A 49 -11.04 -10.86 11.63
C PRO A 49 -11.21 -9.36 11.38
N GLY A 50 -11.82 -8.99 10.27
CA GLY A 50 -12.03 -7.60 9.87
C GLY A 50 -10.82 -6.91 9.19
N MET A 51 -9.60 -7.37 9.40
CA MET A 51 -8.40 -6.74 8.85
C MET A 51 -8.35 -6.82 7.32
N HIS A 52 -8.91 -7.85 6.72
CA HIS A 52 -8.95 -7.99 5.28
C HIS A 52 -9.84 -6.92 4.64
N LEU A 53 -11.03 -6.73 5.20
CA LEU A 53 -11.93 -5.66 4.75
C LEU A 53 -11.29 -4.28 4.95
N LEU A 54 -10.73 -4.01 6.15
CA LEU A 54 -10.12 -2.73 6.47
C LEU A 54 -8.98 -2.38 5.51
N SER A 55 -8.05 -3.31 5.26
CA SER A 55 -6.93 -3.07 4.34
C SER A 55 -7.38 -2.90 2.88
N SER A 56 -8.44 -3.61 2.47
CA SER A 56 -9.02 -3.45 1.14
C SER A 56 -9.67 -2.07 0.98
N MET A 57 -10.42 -1.63 1.99
CA MET A 57 -11.05 -0.30 1.96
C MET A 57 -10.02 0.82 2.02
N GLN A 58 -8.92 0.66 2.75
CA GLN A 58 -7.81 1.60 2.71
C GLN A 58 -7.21 1.70 1.30
N ALA A 59 -6.95 0.59 0.62
CA ALA A 59 -6.44 0.63 -0.76
C ALA A 59 -7.39 1.40 -1.69
N MET A 60 -8.70 1.17 -1.57
CA MET A 60 -9.72 1.90 -2.32
C MET A 60 -9.73 3.40 -1.98
N ALA A 61 -9.64 3.76 -0.70
CA ALA A 61 -9.58 5.16 -0.25
C ALA A 61 -8.34 5.90 -0.77
N HIS A 62 -7.25 5.19 -1.01
CA HIS A 62 -6.02 5.71 -1.60
C HIS A 62 -5.96 5.61 -3.13
N GLY A 63 -7.08 5.28 -3.79
CA GLY A 63 -7.24 5.35 -5.25
C GLY A 63 -7.12 4.03 -5.99
N SER A 64 -7.14 2.89 -5.31
CA SER A 64 -7.21 1.61 -6.01
C SER A 64 -8.60 1.34 -6.56
N ASN A 65 -8.69 0.91 -7.80
CA ASN A 65 -9.93 0.45 -8.43
C ASN A 65 -10.15 -1.07 -8.31
N SER A 66 -9.24 -1.78 -7.64
CA SER A 66 -9.37 -3.24 -7.48
C SER A 66 -8.64 -3.74 -6.25
N VAL A 67 -9.05 -4.94 -5.82
CA VAL A 67 -8.28 -5.76 -4.88
C VAL A 67 -8.14 -7.14 -5.52
N GLN A 68 -6.96 -7.44 -6.03
CA GLN A 68 -6.66 -8.72 -6.68
C GLN A 68 -5.83 -9.59 -5.75
N TYR A 69 -5.99 -10.89 -5.84
CA TYR A 69 -5.44 -11.81 -4.85
C TYR A 69 -4.38 -12.74 -5.44
N PHE A 70 -3.24 -12.83 -4.79
CA PHE A 70 -2.38 -13.97 -4.85
C PHE A 70 -2.58 -14.78 -3.56
N GLN A 71 -3.18 -15.98 -3.70
CA GLN A 71 -3.61 -16.66 -4.90
C GLN A 71 -5.07 -17.14 -4.76
N PHE A 72 -5.69 -17.47 -5.90
CA PHE A 72 -7.05 -17.98 -5.88
C PHE A 72 -7.14 -19.35 -5.21
N ARG A 73 -6.35 -20.34 -5.66
CA ARG A 73 -6.28 -21.68 -5.09
C ARG A 73 -4.89 -21.95 -4.53
N LYS A 74 -4.81 -22.44 -3.30
CA LYS A 74 -3.56 -22.74 -2.63
C LYS A 74 -2.74 -23.78 -3.41
N SER A 75 -1.45 -23.51 -3.56
CA SER A 75 -0.51 -24.43 -4.21
C SER A 75 -0.27 -25.69 -3.36
N ARG A 76 -0.04 -26.83 -4.01
CA ARG A 76 0.28 -28.11 -3.33
C ARG A 76 1.77 -28.35 -3.19
N GLY A 77 2.58 -27.63 -3.94
CA GLY A 77 4.03 -27.76 -3.97
C GLY A 77 4.71 -26.43 -4.25
N SER A 78 6.03 -26.48 -4.55
CA SER A 78 6.85 -25.31 -4.81
C SER A 78 7.06 -24.42 -3.58
N CYS A 79 7.76 -23.30 -3.77
CA CYS A 79 8.07 -22.34 -2.70
C CYS A 79 6.82 -21.66 -2.12
N GLU A 80 5.75 -21.53 -2.92
CA GLU A 80 4.49 -20.88 -2.52
C GLU A 80 3.45 -21.80 -1.87
N LYS A 81 3.80 -23.05 -1.58
CA LYS A 81 2.84 -24.04 -1.02
C LYS A 81 2.21 -23.64 0.33
N PHE A 82 2.88 -22.79 1.09
CA PHE A 82 2.37 -22.29 2.38
C PHE A 82 1.75 -20.90 2.29
N HIS A 83 1.77 -20.29 1.10
CA HIS A 83 1.10 -19.01 0.91
C HIS A 83 -0.42 -19.15 1.04
N GLY A 84 -1.07 -18.13 1.60
CA GLY A 84 -2.52 -18.11 1.71
C GLY A 84 -3.21 -18.02 0.36
N ALA A 85 -4.45 -18.47 0.32
CA ALA A 85 -5.28 -18.43 -0.89
C ALA A 85 -6.74 -18.18 -0.53
N VAL A 86 -7.53 -17.77 -1.53
CA VAL A 86 -8.98 -17.63 -1.38
C VAL A 86 -9.62 -19.01 -1.16
N VAL A 87 -9.20 -19.98 -1.96
CA VAL A 87 -9.64 -21.37 -1.89
C VAL A 87 -8.52 -22.24 -1.32
N ASP A 88 -8.75 -22.79 -0.15
CA ASP A 88 -7.79 -23.70 0.52
C ASP A 88 -8.01 -25.16 0.10
N HIS A 89 -7.05 -26.01 0.46
CA HIS A 89 -7.21 -27.47 0.39
C HIS A 89 -8.12 -27.93 1.51
N VAL A 90 -9.37 -28.12 1.19
CA VAL A 90 -10.35 -28.72 2.10
C VAL A 90 -10.36 -30.21 1.87
N GLY A 91 -9.91 -30.98 2.85
CA GLY A 91 -9.89 -32.43 2.79
C GLY A 91 -11.22 -33.05 3.24
N ASN A 92 -11.59 -34.14 2.57
CA ASN A 92 -12.80 -34.92 2.88
C ASN A 92 -12.63 -35.87 4.09
N SER A 93 -11.67 -35.64 4.97
CA SER A 93 -11.35 -36.63 6.01
C SER A 93 -11.34 -36.00 7.39
N GLY A 94 -12.45 -36.16 8.10
CA GLY A 94 -12.54 -35.87 9.52
C GLY A 94 -13.95 -35.52 10.01
N PRO A 95 -14.19 -35.58 11.32
CA PRO A 95 -15.50 -35.32 11.93
C PRO A 95 -15.90 -33.80 11.89
N TYR A 96 -15.03 -32.94 11.36
CA TYR A 96 -15.30 -31.52 11.25
C TYR A 96 -15.53 -31.21 9.78
N ASP A 97 -16.71 -30.64 9.49
CA ASP A 97 -17.12 -30.26 8.11
C ASP A 97 -16.33 -29.01 7.63
N PHE A 98 -15.00 -29.08 7.69
CA PHE A 98 -14.13 -28.18 6.95
C PHE A 98 -14.05 -28.57 5.46
N ALA A 99 -14.94 -29.46 5.03
CA ALA A 99 -14.96 -30.03 3.68
C ALA A 99 -15.27 -29.00 2.59
N LYS A 100 -15.77 -27.82 2.96
CA LYS A 100 -16.17 -26.80 1.98
C LYS A 100 -15.38 -25.53 2.18
N THR A 101 -14.78 -25.03 1.11
CA THR A 101 -14.04 -23.76 1.09
C THR A 101 -14.87 -22.59 1.61
N GLU A 102 -16.14 -22.54 1.28
CA GLU A 102 -17.08 -21.51 1.74
C GLU A 102 -17.26 -21.45 3.26
N ASN A 103 -16.87 -22.51 3.97
CA ASN A 103 -16.90 -22.56 5.43
C ASN A 103 -15.62 -21.96 6.05
N THR A 104 -14.58 -21.71 5.27
CA THR A 104 -13.37 -21.07 5.79
C THR A 104 -13.61 -19.59 6.06
N ARG A 105 -12.97 -19.05 7.11
CA ARG A 105 -13.04 -17.62 7.40
C ARG A 105 -12.47 -16.77 6.28
N VAL A 106 -11.34 -17.19 5.70
CA VAL A 106 -10.68 -16.46 4.60
C VAL A 106 -11.61 -16.29 3.41
N PHE A 107 -12.32 -17.34 3.00
CA PHE A 107 -13.28 -17.24 1.91
C PHE A 107 -14.41 -16.25 2.22
N ARG A 108 -14.94 -16.30 3.45
CA ARG A 108 -15.99 -15.36 3.90
C ARG A 108 -15.49 -13.93 3.98
N ASP A 109 -14.25 -13.71 4.44
CA ASP A 109 -13.64 -12.38 4.47
C ASP A 109 -13.53 -11.81 3.03
N VAL A 110 -13.15 -12.62 2.06
CA VAL A 110 -13.11 -12.22 0.63
C VAL A 110 -14.51 -11.95 0.08
N GLN A 111 -15.49 -12.81 0.41
CA GLN A 111 -16.89 -12.57 0.04
C GLN A 111 -17.41 -11.24 0.61
N GLN A 112 -17.05 -10.91 1.85
CA GLN A 112 -17.43 -9.66 2.49
C GLN A 112 -16.86 -8.45 1.73
N VAL A 113 -15.58 -8.47 1.36
CA VAL A 113 -14.98 -7.42 0.52
C VAL A 113 -15.75 -7.28 -0.79
N GLY A 114 -16.02 -8.39 -1.48
CA GLY A 114 -16.79 -8.37 -2.73
C GLY A 114 -18.22 -7.85 -2.56
N ALA A 115 -18.87 -8.12 -1.42
CA ALA A 115 -20.21 -7.61 -1.14
C ALA A 115 -20.18 -6.08 -0.94
N VAL A 116 -19.24 -5.58 -0.14
CA VAL A 116 -19.08 -4.14 0.10
C VAL A 116 -18.77 -3.40 -1.20
N LEU A 117 -17.85 -3.91 -2.02
CA LEU A 117 -17.52 -3.29 -3.31
C LEU A 117 -18.72 -3.24 -4.26
N ARG A 118 -19.53 -4.31 -4.32
CA ARG A 118 -20.78 -4.29 -5.11
C ARG A 118 -21.78 -3.27 -4.59
N GLU A 119 -21.94 -3.16 -3.27
CA GLU A 119 -22.83 -2.17 -2.68
C GLU A 119 -22.39 -0.74 -2.95
N MET A 120 -21.08 -0.46 -2.80
CA MET A 120 -20.50 0.84 -3.12
C MET A 120 -20.74 1.20 -4.60
N ASN A 121 -20.50 0.26 -5.50
CA ASN A 121 -20.71 0.47 -6.92
C ASN A 121 -22.19 0.67 -7.28
N ALA A 122 -23.10 -0.02 -6.61
CA ALA A 122 -24.55 0.13 -6.83
C ALA A 122 -25.12 1.47 -6.34
N ARG A 123 -24.48 2.10 -5.33
CA ARG A 123 -24.88 3.41 -4.82
C ARG A 123 -24.38 4.59 -5.66
N GLY A 124 -23.56 4.34 -6.65
CA GLY A 124 -22.97 5.33 -7.55
C GLY A 124 -21.51 5.63 -7.22
N ASP A 125 -20.67 5.28 -8.11
CA ASP A 125 -19.40 5.84 -8.52
C ASP A 125 -18.33 6.10 -7.45
N VAL A 126 -17.86 5.02 -6.84
CA VAL A 126 -16.55 5.03 -6.20
C VAL A 126 -15.46 4.69 -7.23
N TYR A 127 -15.80 3.88 -8.24
CA TYR A 127 -14.87 3.52 -9.31
C TYR A 127 -14.47 4.74 -10.14
N GLY A 128 -13.17 4.94 -10.30
CA GLY A 128 -12.61 6.06 -11.06
C GLY A 128 -12.69 7.42 -10.36
N THR A 129 -13.22 7.48 -9.12
CA THR A 129 -13.19 8.72 -8.35
C THR A 129 -11.81 8.93 -7.72
N ALA A 130 -11.39 10.19 -7.61
CA ALA A 130 -10.17 10.57 -6.93
C ALA A 130 -10.38 11.86 -6.14
N VAL A 131 -9.83 11.92 -4.95
CA VAL A 131 -9.69 13.19 -4.23
C VAL A 131 -8.45 13.89 -4.80
N LYS A 132 -8.55 15.20 -5.06
CA LYS A 132 -7.39 15.99 -5.47
C LYS A 132 -6.62 16.44 -4.22
N PRO A 133 -5.43 15.90 -3.93
CA PRO A 133 -4.64 16.27 -2.77
C PRO A 133 -4.18 17.73 -2.86
N GLN A 134 -4.02 18.36 -1.70
CA GLN A 134 -3.52 19.72 -1.57
C GLN A 134 -2.09 19.76 -1.03
N VAL A 135 -1.54 18.61 -0.67
CA VAL A 135 -0.21 18.43 -0.12
C VAL A 135 0.57 17.49 -1.02
N ALA A 136 1.81 17.84 -1.32
CA ALA A 136 2.75 16.94 -2.00
C ALA A 136 3.99 16.73 -1.15
N ILE A 137 4.53 15.52 -1.18
CA ILE A 137 5.86 15.19 -0.65
C ILE A 137 6.74 14.75 -1.82
N VAL A 138 7.90 15.37 -1.94
CA VAL A 138 8.83 15.01 -3.02
C VAL A 138 9.58 13.74 -2.63
N TYR A 139 9.50 12.72 -3.48
CA TYR A 139 10.26 11.47 -3.41
C TYR A 139 11.15 11.36 -4.64
N ASP A 140 12.44 11.37 -4.44
CA ASP A 140 13.41 11.26 -5.52
C ASP A 140 14.26 10.01 -5.39
N VAL A 141 14.13 9.14 -6.37
CA VAL A 141 14.80 7.82 -6.38
C VAL A 141 16.32 7.98 -6.52
N GLU A 142 16.81 8.97 -7.27
CA GLU A 142 18.25 9.19 -7.46
C GLU A 142 18.90 9.69 -6.16
N ASN A 143 18.25 10.58 -5.41
CA ASN A 143 18.69 10.96 -4.07
C ASN A 143 18.73 9.75 -3.12
N ARG A 144 17.70 8.89 -3.17
CA ARG A 144 17.69 7.65 -2.40
C ARG A 144 18.90 6.79 -2.72
N TRP A 145 19.14 6.49 -4.01
CA TRP A 145 20.30 5.69 -4.44
C TRP A 145 21.65 6.33 -4.07
N ALA A 146 21.75 7.64 -4.19
CA ALA A 146 22.97 8.35 -3.81
C ALA A 146 23.23 8.28 -2.31
N LEU A 147 22.22 8.40 -1.48
CA LEU A 147 22.32 8.24 -0.04
C LEU A 147 22.72 6.81 0.35
N ASP A 148 22.16 5.80 -0.32
CA ASP A 148 22.52 4.41 -0.11
C ASP A 148 23.98 4.12 -0.52
N ALA A 149 24.44 4.75 -1.61
CA ALA A 149 25.81 4.61 -2.11
C ALA A 149 26.83 5.40 -1.26
N ALA A 150 26.42 6.52 -0.65
CA ALA A 150 27.25 7.37 0.20
C ALA A 150 27.40 6.81 1.61
N ALA A 151 27.96 5.61 1.73
CA ALA A 151 28.14 4.93 3.01
C ALA A 151 29.16 5.66 3.91
N GLY A 152 28.67 6.56 4.76
CA GLY A 152 29.45 7.16 5.84
C GLY A 152 29.52 6.27 7.10
N PRO A 153 30.36 6.61 8.10
CA PRO A 153 30.49 5.81 9.32
C PRO A 153 29.19 5.59 10.10
N ARG A 154 28.21 6.47 9.91
CA ARG A 154 26.90 6.40 10.54
C ARG A 154 25.85 5.70 9.69
N ASN A 155 26.18 5.33 8.46
CA ASN A 155 25.25 4.77 7.48
C ASN A 155 25.55 3.28 7.26
N LYS A 156 25.79 2.54 8.34
CA LYS A 156 26.07 1.11 8.29
C LYS A 156 24.84 0.27 7.96
N ASP A 157 23.66 0.78 8.31
CA ASP A 157 22.38 0.17 8.05
C ASP A 157 21.74 0.92 6.88
N LYS A 158 21.89 0.35 5.70
CA LYS A 158 21.53 0.94 4.41
C LYS A 158 20.03 1.21 4.30
N ASP A 159 19.67 2.27 3.55
CA ASP A 159 18.39 2.44 2.86
C ASP A 159 17.20 2.92 3.72
N GLU A 160 17.08 2.53 4.97
CA GLU A 160 15.86 2.76 5.74
C GLU A 160 15.59 4.24 6.06
N LYS A 161 16.64 5.05 6.16
CA LYS A 161 16.51 6.44 6.64
C LYS A 161 15.81 7.37 5.67
N TYR A 162 15.97 7.18 4.35
CA TYR A 162 15.28 8.01 3.37
C TYR A 162 13.77 7.73 3.38
N VAL A 163 13.39 6.47 3.30
CA VAL A 163 11.97 6.04 3.34
C VAL A 163 11.35 6.32 4.70
N GLU A 164 12.08 6.06 5.80
CA GLU A 164 11.64 6.40 7.15
C GLU A 164 11.40 7.90 7.32
N THR A 165 12.28 8.75 6.78
CA THR A 165 12.10 10.20 6.81
C THR A 165 10.87 10.62 6.02
N LEU A 166 10.68 10.09 4.81
CA LEU A 166 9.45 10.33 4.05
C LEU A 166 8.21 9.92 4.83
N LEU A 167 8.24 8.74 5.44
CA LEU A 167 7.13 8.21 6.23
C LEU A 167 6.85 9.11 7.45
N SER A 168 7.88 9.65 8.09
CA SER A 168 7.74 10.57 9.22
C SER A 168 7.05 11.89 8.83
N HIS A 169 7.31 12.38 7.62
CA HIS A 169 6.60 13.55 7.06
C HIS A 169 5.20 13.22 6.55
N TYR A 170 4.96 12.00 6.08
CA TYR A 170 3.66 11.54 5.60
C TYR A 170 2.67 11.27 6.75
N ARG A 171 3.16 10.66 7.84
CA ARG A 171 2.36 10.21 8.99
C ARG A 171 1.38 11.25 9.54
N PRO A 172 1.78 12.50 9.82
CA PRO A 172 0.86 13.50 10.37
C PRO A 172 -0.36 13.79 9.48
N PHE A 173 -0.19 13.74 8.17
CA PHE A 173 -1.29 13.92 7.23
C PHE A 173 -2.24 12.72 7.21
N TRP A 174 -1.68 11.52 7.24
CA TRP A 174 -2.46 10.30 7.34
C TRP A 174 -3.28 10.28 8.64
N ASP A 175 -2.68 10.62 9.78
CA ASP A 175 -3.36 10.70 11.08
C ASP A 175 -4.48 11.77 11.07
N ALA A 176 -4.32 12.84 10.30
CA ALA A 176 -5.32 13.89 10.14
C ALA A 176 -6.36 13.62 9.03
N GLY A 177 -6.27 12.50 8.32
CA GLY A 177 -7.15 12.18 7.19
C GLY A 177 -6.94 13.08 5.96
N VAL A 178 -5.77 13.68 5.82
CA VAL A 178 -5.40 14.54 4.68
C VAL A 178 -4.66 13.72 3.63
N GLN A 179 -5.19 13.65 2.43
CA GLN A 179 -4.52 12.99 1.32
C GLN A 179 -3.29 13.74 0.85
N VAL A 180 -2.27 12.98 0.46
CA VAL A 180 -0.97 13.47 0.02
C VAL A 180 -0.63 12.82 -1.33
N ASP A 181 -0.09 13.60 -2.26
CA ASP A 181 0.60 13.05 -3.43
C ASP A 181 2.09 12.90 -3.14
N ILE A 182 2.66 11.84 -3.65
CA ILE A 182 4.10 11.60 -3.61
C ILE A 182 4.64 11.82 -5.01
N VAL A 183 5.34 12.93 -5.21
CA VAL A 183 5.73 13.42 -6.53
C VAL A 183 7.24 13.37 -6.73
N ASP A 184 7.66 13.21 -7.97
CA ASP A 184 9.06 13.34 -8.36
C ASP A 184 9.48 14.81 -8.48
N MET A 185 10.78 15.12 -8.45
CA MET A 185 11.29 16.49 -8.67
C MET A 185 10.85 17.09 -10.01
N ASP A 186 10.67 16.25 -11.04
CA ASP A 186 10.22 16.73 -12.36
C ASP A 186 8.71 16.94 -12.43
N GLY A 187 7.94 16.43 -11.47
CA GLY A 187 6.49 16.59 -11.38
C GLY A 187 6.04 18.04 -11.27
N ASP A 188 4.83 18.33 -11.73
CA ASP A 188 4.20 19.65 -11.52
C ASP A 188 3.77 19.80 -10.05
N ILE A 189 4.23 20.85 -9.40
CA ILE A 189 3.90 21.18 -8.01
C ILE A 189 2.98 22.40 -7.88
N SER A 190 2.63 23.07 -8.96
CA SER A 190 1.90 24.35 -8.95
C SER A 190 0.47 24.24 -8.37
N GLY A 191 -0.11 23.05 -8.40
CA GLY A 191 -1.48 22.81 -7.94
C GLY A 191 -1.63 22.53 -6.44
N TYR A 192 -0.54 22.41 -5.69
CA TYR A 192 -0.56 22.11 -4.26
C TYR A 192 -0.54 23.38 -3.42
N LYS A 193 -1.00 23.27 -2.18
CA LYS A 193 -0.90 24.36 -1.16
C LYS A 193 0.34 24.20 -0.28
N LEU A 194 0.85 22.98 -0.16
CA LEU A 194 2.03 22.65 0.61
C LEU A 194 2.86 21.62 -0.15
N VAL A 195 4.15 21.91 -0.26
CA VAL A 195 5.14 20.96 -0.80
C VAL A 195 6.22 20.73 0.25
N ILE A 196 6.48 19.46 0.55
CA ILE A 196 7.51 19.03 1.48
C ILE A 196 8.59 18.32 0.67
N ALA A 197 9.82 18.77 0.76
CA ALA A 197 10.96 18.26 -0.01
C ALA A 197 12.08 17.77 0.93
N PRO A 198 11.90 16.61 1.58
CA PRO A 198 12.86 16.13 2.58
C PRO A 198 14.07 15.48 1.90
N MET A 199 15.25 15.64 2.53
CA MET A 199 16.49 14.93 2.18
C MET A 199 16.92 15.05 0.69
N LEU A 200 16.64 16.17 0.06
CA LEU A 200 17.14 16.45 -1.28
C LEU A 200 18.55 17.03 -1.21
N TYR A 201 19.54 16.20 -1.41
CA TYR A 201 20.95 16.58 -1.44
C TYR A 201 21.45 16.90 -2.85
N MET A 202 20.73 16.42 -3.85
CA MET A 202 20.97 16.69 -5.26
C MET A 202 19.71 17.24 -5.91
N TYR A 203 19.88 18.22 -6.80
CA TYR A 203 18.77 18.81 -7.53
C TYR A 203 18.95 18.56 -9.03
N ARG A 204 17.84 18.20 -9.68
CA ARG A 204 17.78 18.24 -11.13
C ARG A 204 17.68 19.67 -11.63
N ALA A 205 18.18 19.90 -12.84
CA ALA A 205 18.10 21.23 -13.48
C ALA A 205 16.65 21.74 -13.50
N GLY A 206 16.45 22.96 -13.07
CA GLY A 206 15.11 23.58 -13.02
C GLY A 206 14.33 23.38 -11.74
N PHE A 207 14.72 22.45 -10.86
CA PHE A 207 13.96 22.23 -9.61
C PHE A 207 14.01 23.42 -8.66
N GLU A 208 15.18 24.09 -8.53
CA GLU A 208 15.31 25.30 -7.72
C GLU A 208 14.37 26.41 -8.20
N GLN A 209 14.33 26.64 -9.51
CA GLN A 209 13.45 27.65 -10.11
C GLN A 209 11.97 27.31 -9.90
N LYS A 210 11.62 26.00 -10.00
CA LYS A 210 10.27 25.51 -9.72
C LYS A 210 9.88 25.79 -8.27
N MET A 211 10.74 25.50 -7.31
CA MET A 211 10.48 25.76 -5.89
C MET A 211 10.39 27.27 -5.59
N ARG A 212 11.24 28.10 -6.19
CA ARG A 212 11.14 29.57 -6.06
C ARG A 212 9.85 30.13 -6.62
N ALA A 213 9.35 29.56 -7.71
CA ALA A 213 8.07 29.99 -8.30
C ALA A 213 6.86 29.52 -7.49
N PHE A 214 7.00 28.46 -6.70
CA PHE A 214 5.96 27.94 -5.84
C PHE A 214 5.75 28.80 -4.58
N VAL A 215 6.83 29.38 -4.02
CA VAL A 215 6.81 30.24 -2.82
C VAL A 215 6.46 31.66 -3.17
#